data_197b65d521b328d7ff88c1c3a9dc79bc
#
_entry.id   197b65d521b328d7ff88c1c3a9dc79bc
#
_cell.length_a   1.000
_cell.length_b   1.000
_cell.length_c   1.000
_cell.angle_alpha   90.00
_cell.angle_beta   90.00
_cell.angle_gamma   90.00
#
_symmetry.space_group_name_H-M   'P 1'
#
loop_
_entity.id
_entity.type
_entity.pdbx_description
1 polymer ?
#
loop_
_entity_poly.entity_id
_entity_poly.type
_entity_poly.pdbx_seq_one_letter_code
_entity_poly.pdbx_strand_id
1 'polypeptide(L)'
;MESSKKTILTLRMCSKDFARLMKGEITSEQREIKPFRTSRLLEAQGTFKQFEELHIKNGYKADAPLAIYEFWGIEKIKNQKGEEVFEIRFGKLKSVEHYDKTI
;
A
#
# COMPACT_ATOMS: atom_id res chain seq x y z
N MET A 1 -29.21 -4.80 1.04
CA MET A 1 -28.34 -4.50 1.39
C MET A 1 -27.17 -4.75 0.83
N GLU A 2 -26.47 -4.34 0.73
CA GLU A 2 -25.49 -4.51 0.07
C GLU A 2 -24.42 -5.15 0.73
N SER A 3 -23.54 -5.67 0.06
CA SER A 3 -22.43 -6.30 0.61
C SER A 3 -21.64 -5.35 1.40
N SER A 4 -21.18 -5.74 2.49
CA SER A 4 -20.33 -4.89 3.27
C SER A 4 -18.89 -5.32 3.18
N LYS A 5 -18.49 -5.97 2.10
CA LYS A 5 -17.12 -6.35 1.94
C LYS A 5 -16.22 -5.15 1.93
N LYS A 6 -15.20 -5.19 2.73
CA LYS A 6 -14.19 -4.15 2.79
C LYS A 6 -13.28 -4.24 1.58
N THR A 7 -12.99 -3.11 0.94
CA THR A 7 -12.06 -3.08 -0.17
C THR A 7 -10.65 -2.83 0.36
N ILE A 8 -9.72 -3.65 -0.04
CA ILE A 8 -8.36 -3.63 0.49
C ILE A 8 -7.36 -3.59 -0.65
N LEU A 9 -6.42 -2.66 -0.57
CA LEU A 9 -5.28 -2.65 -1.46
C LEU A 9 -4.12 -3.30 -0.74
N THR A 10 -3.54 -4.35 -1.31
CA THR A 10 -2.42 -5.05 -0.70
C THR A 10 -1.14 -4.79 -1.48
N LEU A 11 -0.10 -4.34 -0.77
CA LEU A 11 1.22 -4.14 -1.32
C LEU A 11 2.21 -5.02 -0.59
N ARG A 12 3.33 -5.29 -1.23
CA ARG A 12 4.39 -6.08 -0.61
C ARG A 12 5.67 -5.27 -0.52
N MET A 13 6.42 -5.51 0.55
CA MET A 13 7.68 -4.83 0.81
C MET A 13 8.74 -5.83 1.22
N CYS A 14 9.99 -5.50 0.95
CA CYS A 14 11.09 -6.30 1.50
C CYS A 14 11.27 -5.98 2.99
N SER A 15 12.04 -6.82 3.67
CA SER A 15 12.22 -6.68 5.12
C SER A 15 12.85 -5.36 5.51
N LYS A 16 13.81 -4.89 4.72
CA LYS A 16 14.48 -3.63 5.01
C LYS A 16 13.51 -2.47 4.97
N ASP A 17 12.67 -2.41 3.94
CA ASP A 17 11.71 -1.32 3.82
C ASP A 17 10.60 -1.46 4.84
N PHE A 18 10.19 -2.69 5.14
CA PHE A 18 9.15 -2.89 6.14
C PHE A 18 9.62 -2.40 7.52
N ALA A 19 10.88 -2.63 7.85
CA ALA A 19 11.43 -2.12 9.11
C ALA A 19 11.41 -0.59 9.16
N ARG A 20 11.72 0.05 8.04
CA ARG A 20 11.66 1.50 7.96
C ARG A 20 10.23 2.01 8.09
N LEU A 21 9.29 1.27 7.49
CA LEU A 21 7.88 1.60 7.63
C LEU A 21 7.44 1.56 9.09
N MET A 22 7.87 0.52 9.81
CA MET A 22 7.49 0.38 11.22
C MET A 22 8.10 1.46 12.09
N LYS A 23 9.22 2.05 11.67
CA LYS A 23 9.83 3.16 12.39
C LYS A 23 9.20 4.51 12.06
N GLY A 24 8.24 4.53 11.14
CA GLY A 24 7.60 5.77 10.73
C GLY A 24 8.37 6.57 9.71
N GLU A 25 9.40 5.97 9.10
CA GLU A 25 10.22 6.67 8.12
C GLU A 25 9.59 6.70 6.73
N ILE A 26 8.60 5.83 6.47
CA ILE A 26 7.92 5.77 5.20
C ILE A 26 6.47 6.16 5.44
N THR A 27 6.00 7.22 4.78
CA THR A 27 4.64 7.73 4.95
C THR A 27 3.82 7.66 3.68
N SER A 28 4.43 7.27 2.58
CA SER A 28 3.73 7.01 1.33
C SER A 28 4.57 6.03 0.55
N GLU A 29 3.98 5.42 -0.48
CA GLU A 29 4.68 4.40 -1.25
C GLU A 29 4.56 4.70 -2.72
N GLN A 30 5.68 4.69 -3.44
CA GLN A 30 5.70 4.94 -4.87
C GLN A 30 5.85 3.63 -5.62
N ARG A 31 5.08 3.48 -6.70
CA ARG A 31 5.14 2.29 -7.54
C ARG A 31 5.19 2.68 -8.99
N GLU A 32 5.96 1.93 -9.78
CA GLU A 32 6.04 2.17 -11.21
C GLU A 32 4.68 1.98 -11.86
N ILE A 33 4.44 2.73 -12.92
CA ILE A 33 3.21 2.62 -13.69
C ILE A 33 3.40 1.48 -14.69
N LYS A 34 2.70 0.38 -14.47
CA LYS A 34 2.74 -0.79 -15.34
C LYS A 34 1.31 -1.27 -15.60
N PRO A 35 1.08 -1.96 -16.74
CA PRO A 35 -0.29 -2.34 -17.08
C PRO A 35 -1.03 -3.10 -15.97
N PHE A 36 -0.36 -4.06 -15.32
CA PHE A 36 -1.04 -4.84 -14.30
C PHE A 36 -1.36 -4.00 -13.06
N ARG A 37 -0.54 -2.99 -12.74
CA ARG A 37 -0.85 -2.08 -11.63
C ARG A 37 -1.95 -1.13 -12.00
N THR A 38 -1.93 -0.65 -13.24
CA THR A 38 -2.96 0.25 -13.70
C THR A 38 -4.33 -0.39 -13.57
N SER A 39 -4.47 -1.65 -13.97
CA SER A 39 -5.75 -2.31 -13.89
C SER A 39 -6.19 -2.56 -12.45
N ARG A 40 -5.25 -2.68 -11.52
CA ARG A 40 -5.60 -2.88 -10.10
C ARG A 40 -5.99 -1.58 -9.40
N LEU A 41 -5.40 -0.46 -9.84
CA LEU A 41 -5.56 0.80 -9.12
C LEU A 41 -6.57 1.74 -9.77
N LEU A 42 -6.90 1.53 -11.05
CA LEU A 42 -7.79 2.42 -11.77
C LEU A 42 -9.06 1.69 -12.18
N GLU A 43 -10.15 2.43 -12.14
CA GLU A 43 -11.40 1.95 -12.70
C GLU A 43 -11.32 1.98 -14.22
N ALA A 44 -12.25 1.32 -14.89
CA ALA A 44 -12.26 1.25 -16.35
C ALA A 44 -12.29 2.63 -17.00
N GLN A 45 -12.92 3.60 -16.33
CA GLN A 45 -13.00 4.96 -16.85
C GLN A 45 -11.77 5.80 -16.54
N GLY A 46 -10.76 5.26 -15.87
CA GLY A 46 -9.51 5.96 -15.61
C GLY A 46 -9.40 6.69 -14.30
N THR A 47 -10.44 6.65 -13.47
CA THR A 47 -10.35 7.25 -12.13
C THR A 47 -9.73 6.26 -11.16
N PHE A 48 -9.07 6.77 -10.12
CA PHE A 48 -8.46 5.88 -9.14
C PHE A 48 -9.52 5.20 -8.29
N LYS A 49 -9.30 3.91 -8.03
CA LYS A 49 -10.18 3.15 -7.15
C LYS A 49 -10.08 3.67 -5.73
N GLN A 50 -11.17 3.55 -4.99
CA GLN A 50 -11.20 3.90 -3.58
C GLN A 50 -11.11 2.63 -2.76
N PHE A 51 -10.20 2.61 -1.80
CA PHE A 51 -10.04 1.46 -0.91
C PHE A 51 -10.29 1.92 0.52
N GLU A 52 -10.73 1.00 1.35
CA GLU A 52 -10.95 1.31 2.76
C GLU A 52 -9.67 1.18 3.56
N GLU A 53 -8.82 0.23 3.20
CA GLU A 53 -7.58 -0.01 3.93
C GLU A 53 -6.45 -0.32 2.99
N LEU A 54 -5.24 0.00 3.44
CA LEU A 54 -4.01 -0.40 2.77
C LEU A 54 -3.32 -1.44 3.63
N HIS A 55 -3.07 -2.61 3.05
CA HIS A 55 -2.34 -3.68 3.72
C HIS A 55 -0.95 -3.77 3.11
N ILE A 56 0.08 -3.69 3.93
CA ILE A 56 1.46 -3.83 3.47
C ILE A 56 2.06 -5.06 4.13
N LYS A 57 2.44 -6.03 3.30
CA LYS A 57 2.98 -7.31 3.78
C LYS A 57 4.48 -7.39 3.49
N ASN A 58 5.20 -7.99 4.42
CA ASN A 58 6.62 -8.26 4.24
C ASN A 58 6.76 -9.69 3.72
N GLY A 59 6.49 -9.88 2.42
CA GLY A 59 6.65 -11.17 1.78
C GLY A 59 5.32 -11.79 1.38
N TYR A 60 5.36 -13.10 1.07
CA TYR A 60 4.21 -13.80 0.50
C TYR A 60 3.63 -14.89 1.38
N LYS A 61 4.28 -15.22 2.50
CA LYS A 61 3.79 -16.27 3.37
C LYS A 61 2.52 -15.84 4.07
N ALA A 62 1.69 -16.80 4.44
CA ALA A 62 0.42 -16.49 5.11
C ALA A 62 0.63 -15.78 6.44
N ASP A 63 1.72 -16.11 7.14
CA ASP A 63 2.04 -15.50 8.42
C ASP A 63 3.08 -14.38 8.30
N ALA A 64 3.25 -13.81 7.11
CA ALA A 64 4.18 -12.71 6.93
C ALA A 64 3.74 -11.51 7.75
N PRO A 65 4.69 -10.70 8.22
CA PRO A 65 4.33 -9.46 8.91
C PRO A 65 3.42 -8.60 8.04
N LEU A 66 2.40 -8.04 8.66
CA LEU A 66 1.37 -7.29 7.96
C LEU A 66 1.08 -6.01 8.73
N ALA A 67 1.16 -4.88 8.04
CA ALA A 67 0.79 -3.58 8.59
C ALA A 67 -0.48 -3.11 7.89
N ILE A 68 -1.46 -2.65 8.65
CA ILE A 68 -2.74 -2.19 8.14
C ILE A 68 -2.87 -0.70 8.42
N TYR A 69 -3.07 0.08 7.36
CA TYR A 69 -3.14 1.53 7.44
C TYR A 69 -4.45 2.05 6.90
N GLU A 70 -4.81 3.25 7.31
CA GLU A 70 -5.85 4.00 6.63
C GLU A 70 -5.38 4.30 5.21
N PHE A 71 -6.25 4.10 4.24
CA PHE A 71 -5.92 4.43 2.86
C PHE A 71 -6.35 5.86 2.59
N TRP A 72 -5.43 6.69 2.10
CA TRP A 72 -5.72 8.10 1.85
C TRP A 72 -5.84 8.48 0.38
N GLY A 73 -5.41 7.63 -0.51
CA GLY A 73 -5.58 7.90 -1.93
C GLY A 73 -4.37 7.55 -2.76
N ILE A 74 -4.54 7.71 -4.07
CA ILE A 74 -3.50 7.43 -5.05
C ILE A 74 -3.41 8.62 -5.97
N GLU A 75 -2.18 9.02 -6.30
CA GLU A 75 -1.93 10.10 -7.26
C GLU A 75 -0.87 9.66 -8.24
N LYS A 76 -0.91 10.24 -9.43
CA LYS A 76 0.18 10.08 -10.38
C LYS A 76 1.08 11.29 -10.21
N ILE A 77 2.33 11.06 -9.85
CA ILE A 77 3.29 12.14 -9.61
C ILE A 77 4.57 11.86 -10.39
N LYS A 78 5.48 12.82 -10.38
CA LYS A 78 6.81 12.61 -10.94
C LYS A 78 7.80 12.42 -9.80
N ASN A 79 8.65 11.42 -9.92
CA ASN A 79 9.66 11.17 -8.90
C ASN A 79 10.87 12.09 -9.14
N GLN A 80 11.92 11.90 -8.37
CA GLN A 80 13.10 12.76 -8.47
C GLN A 80 13.80 12.65 -9.81
N LYS A 81 13.62 11.55 -10.51
CA LYS A 81 14.21 11.36 -11.83
C LYS A 81 13.32 11.90 -12.93
N GLY A 82 12.18 12.49 -12.60
CA GLY A 82 11.25 13.01 -13.60
C GLY A 82 10.34 11.97 -14.21
N GLU A 83 10.35 10.75 -13.67
CA GLU A 83 9.50 9.68 -14.19
C GLU A 83 8.14 9.70 -13.48
N GLU A 84 7.08 9.40 -14.22
CA GLU A 84 5.76 9.31 -13.62
C GLU A 84 5.64 8.01 -12.86
N VAL A 85 5.11 8.09 -11.64
CA VAL A 85 4.87 6.93 -10.79
C VAL A 85 3.54 7.13 -10.09
N PHE A 86 2.99 6.02 -9.56
CA PHE A 86 1.85 6.11 -8.66
C PHE A 86 2.37 6.36 -7.25
N GLU A 87 1.79 7.32 -6.56
CA GLU A 87 2.04 7.51 -5.14
C GLU A 87 0.80 7.07 -4.37
N ILE A 88 0.97 6.10 -3.51
CA ILE A 88 -0.10 5.58 -2.66
C ILE A 88 0.09 6.19 -1.29
N ARG A 89 -0.91 6.96 -0.85
CA ARG A 89 -0.84 7.67 0.40
C ARG A 89 -1.64 6.96 1.46
N PHE A 90 -1.11 6.93 2.66
CA PHE A 90 -1.79 6.27 3.76
C PHE A 90 -1.59 7.10 5.03
N GLY A 91 -2.49 6.91 5.96
CA GLY A 91 -2.49 7.69 7.17
C GLY A 91 -2.12 6.85 8.38
N LYS A 92 -3.06 6.74 9.31
CA LYS A 92 -2.77 6.14 10.59
C LYS A 92 -2.60 4.63 10.49
N LEU A 93 -1.62 4.11 11.22
CA LEU A 93 -1.44 2.66 11.36
C LEU A 93 -2.55 2.13 12.24
N LYS A 94 -3.33 1.21 11.72
CA LYS A 94 -4.46 0.64 12.44
C LYS A 94 -4.06 -0.59 13.25
N SER A 95 -3.22 -1.46 12.67
CA SER A 95 -2.74 -2.63 13.39
C SER A 95 -1.55 -3.24 12.69
N VAL A 96 -0.81 -4.07 13.42
CA VAL A 96 0.32 -4.82 12.88
C VAL A 96 0.16 -6.25 13.33
N GLU A 97 0.35 -7.20 12.40
CA GLU A 97 0.24 -8.63 12.70
C GLU A 97 1.55 -9.33 12.36
N HIS A 98 1.90 -10.31 13.14
CA HIS A 98 3.06 -11.18 12.89
C HIS A 98 4.39 -10.44 12.80
N TYR A 99 4.51 -9.30 13.46
CA TYR A 99 5.76 -8.53 13.45
C TYR A 99 6.36 -8.54 14.84
N ASP A 100 7.55 -9.12 14.95
CA ASP A 100 8.24 -9.23 16.24
C ASP A 100 9.40 -8.24 16.25
N LYS A 101 9.31 -7.27 17.13
CA LYS A 101 10.35 -6.26 17.25
C LYS A 101 11.44 -6.61 18.26
N THR A 102 11.31 -7.73 18.91
CA THR A 102 12.21 -8.04 20.02
C THR A 102 13.44 -8.79 19.59
N ILE A 103 13.62 -9.01 18.32
CA ILE A 103 14.77 -9.79 17.85
C ILE A 103 16.04 -9.02 17.85
#